data_9a35664bd8cfae51e681c44f818de0af
#
_entry.id   9a35664bd8cfae51e681c44f818de0af
#
_cell.length_a   1.000
_cell.length_b   1.000
_cell.length_c   1.000
_cell.angle_alpha   90.00
_cell.angle_beta   90.00
_cell.angle_gamma   90.00
#
_symmetry.space_group_name_H-M   'P 1'
#
loop_
_entity.id
_entity.type
_entity.pdbx_description
1 polymer ?
#
loop_
_entity_poly.entity_id
_entity_poly.type
_entity_poly.pdbx_seq_one_letter_code
_entity_poly.pdbx_strand_id
1 'polypeptide(L)'
;MDDTRRNSFFNTTAQSPTTDDSSLEQLHDQLQMYELIMDNIYNGVMVTDSQGFIICMNSPYGQFLGIDHRKQVGRHCTEVVENTRMHIVARTGKPEINMTQSIRGQDMVVQRIPIRKDGQVVAVFGQVMFKNVKDVSKLARELSLLASQVRLYEQEIMNLRSTRYTLESIVGQSPAMEQLKEEALHAAGSDSPVLITGER
;
A
#
# COMPACT_ATOMS: atom_id res chain seq x y z
N MET A 1 32.91 26.30 -3.15
CA MET A 1 32.82 25.26 -4.17
C MET A 1 31.46 24.61 -4.01
N ASP A 2 30.51 24.74 -4.79
CA ASP A 2 30.13 25.54 -5.95
C ASP A 2 28.64 25.23 -6.12
N ASP A 3 27.80 26.22 -5.81
CA ASP A 3 26.33 26.08 -5.79
C ASP A 3 25.78 26.83 -7.02
N THR A 4 26.14 26.33 -8.22
CA THR A 4 25.82 27.00 -9.47
C THR A 4 25.24 26.05 -10.51
N ARG A 5 24.22 25.26 -10.16
CA ARG A 5 23.49 24.44 -11.14
C ARG A 5 21.98 24.33 -10.93
N ARG A 6 21.34 25.41 -10.53
CA ARG A 6 19.86 25.37 -10.36
C ARG A 6 19.07 26.47 -11.04
N ASN A 7 19.60 27.15 -12.04
CA ASN A 7 18.84 28.24 -12.68
C ASN A 7 19.21 28.47 -14.14
N SER A 8 19.06 27.48 -15.01
CA SER A 8 19.29 27.68 -16.44
C SER A 8 18.12 27.29 -17.37
N PHE A 9 16.90 27.23 -16.86
CA PHE A 9 15.74 26.94 -17.71
C PHE A 9 14.83 28.14 -18.00
N PHE A 10 15.10 29.31 -17.42
CA PHE A 10 14.27 30.51 -17.64
C PHE A 10 15.13 31.77 -17.86
N ASN A 11 15.90 31.83 -18.94
CA ASN A 11 16.39 33.12 -19.43
C ASN A 11 16.52 33.06 -20.94
N THR A 12 15.50 33.52 -21.62
CA THR A 12 15.65 34.10 -22.97
C THR A 12 14.94 35.44 -22.97
N THR A 13 15.75 36.48 -22.98
CA THR A 13 15.40 37.87 -23.13
C THR A 13 14.82 38.14 -24.53
N ALA A 14 13.59 38.66 -24.62
CA ALA A 14 13.24 39.70 -25.64
C ALA A 14 11.80 40.19 -25.48
N GLN A 15 11.68 41.49 -25.27
CA GLN A 15 10.58 42.40 -25.61
C GLN A 15 9.25 42.25 -24.91
N SER A 16 8.86 43.26 -24.20
CA SER A 16 7.68 43.45 -23.36
C SER A 16 6.37 43.22 -24.10
N PRO A 17 5.61 42.19 -23.73
CA PRO A 17 4.15 42.25 -23.76
C PRO A 17 3.68 42.84 -22.45
N THR A 18 2.55 43.51 -22.47
CA THR A 18 1.88 44.09 -21.31
C THR A 18 1.79 43.05 -20.19
N THR A 19 2.01 43.45 -18.95
CA THR A 19 2.17 42.61 -17.74
C THR A 19 1.03 41.59 -17.52
N ASP A 20 -0.12 41.76 -18.14
CA ASP A 20 -1.28 40.87 -18.10
C ASP A 20 -1.17 39.66 -19.05
N ASP A 21 -0.62 39.81 -20.25
CA ASP A 21 -0.52 38.71 -21.24
C ASP A 21 0.50 37.64 -20.79
N SER A 22 1.63 38.04 -20.24
CA SER A 22 2.65 37.10 -19.75
C SER A 22 2.17 36.31 -18.53
N SER A 23 1.32 36.90 -17.69
CA SER A 23 0.71 36.22 -16.53
C SER A 23 -0.31 35.17 -16.98
N LEU A 24 -1.08 35.46 -18.03
CA LEU A 24 -2.07 34.53 -18.59
C LEU A 24 -1.39 33.35 -19.31
N GLU A 25 -0.32 33.60 -20.03
CA GLU A 25 0.47 32.54 -20.68
C GLU A 25 1.09 31.59 -19.63
N GLN A 26 1.71 32.15 -18.59
CA GLN A 26 2.28 31.35 -17.49
C GLN A 26 1.22 30.52 -16.78
N LEU A 27 0.04 31.04 -16.52
CA LEU A 27 -1.07 30.30 -15.92
C LEU A 27 -1.56 29.20 -16.84
N HIS A 28 -1.64 29.46 -18.14
CA HIS A 28 -2.04 28.47 -19.13
C HIS A 28 -1.05 27.31 -19.19
N ASP A 29 0.24 27.59 -19.23
CA ASP A 29 1.30 26.58 -19.20
C ASP A 29 1.27 25.72 -17.94
N GLN A 30 1.00 26.36 -16.78
CA GLN A 30 0.84 25.62 -15.53
C GLN A 30 -0.38 24.69 -15.55
N LEU A 31 -1.52 25.14 -16.07
CA LEU A 31 -2.72 24.33 -16.20
C LEU A 31 -2.49 23.15 -17.16
N GLN A 32 -1.84 23.37 -18.29
CA GLN A 32 -1.48 22.28 -19.21
C GLN A 32 -0.55 21.27 -18.56
N MET A 33 0.42 21.73 -17.75
CA MET A 33 1.30 20.82 -17.02
C MET A 33 0.52 19.96 -16.02
N TYR A 34 -0.44 20.54 -15.29
CA TYR A 34 -1.29 19.77 -14.37
C TYR A 34 -2.15 18.73 -15.10
N GLU A 35 -2.71 19.07 -16.27
CA GLU A 35 -3.43 18.13 -17.10
C GLU A 35 -2.54 16.98 -17.58
N LEU A 36 -1.33 17.27 -18.05
CA LEU A 36 -0.36 16.28 -18.46
C LEU A 36 0.03 15.35 -17.30
N ILE A 37 0.25 15.89 -16.10
CA ILE A 37 0.56 15.11 -14.90
C ILE A 37 -0.61 14.17 -14.59
N MET A 38 -1.84 14.67 -14.59
CA MET A 38 -3.05 13.91 -14.31
C MET A 38 -3.23 12.76 -15.32
N ASP A 39 -3.00 13.01 -16.59
CA ASP A 39 -3.15 12.00 -17.66
C ASP A 39 -2.03 10.95 -17.66
N ASN A 40 -0.89 11.23 -17.03
CA ASN A 40 0.21 10.28 -16.85
C ASN A 40 0.15 9.50 -15.54
N ILE A 41 -0.82 9.77 -14.66
CA ILE A 41 -1.07 8.93 -13.47
C ILE A 41 -1.69 7.61 -13.92
N TYR A 42 -1.05 6.49 -13.59
CA TYR A 42 -1.53 5.15 -13.98
C TYR A 42 -2.92 4.80 -13.43
N ASN A 43 -3.31 5.35 -12.30
CA ASN A 43 -4.60 5.11 -11.66
C ASN A 43 -5.69 6.04 -12.22
N GLY A 44 -6.95 5.60 -12.12
CA GLY A 44 -8.09 6.46 -12.43
C GLY A 44 -8.21 7.57 -11.37
N VAL A 45 -8.31 8.81 -11.81
CA VAL A 45 -8.52 9.98 -10.94
C VAL A 45 -9.74 10.76 -11.39
N MET A 46 -10.56 11.17 -10.42
CA MET A 46 -11.70 12.06 -10.61
C MET A 46 -11.78 13.03 -9.45
N VAL A 47 -12.02 14.30 -9.76
CA VAL A 47 -12.28 15.34 -8.75
C VAL A 47 -13.69 15.87 -8.95
N THR A 48 -14.43 16.01 -7.85
CA THR A 48 -15.77 16.62 -7.85
C THR A 48 -15.76 17.86 -6.97
N ASP A 49 -16.71 18.76 -7.22
CA ASP A 49 -17.02 19.84 -6.31
C ASP A 49 -17.75 19.34 -5.04
N SER A 50 -18.13 20.25 -4.16
CA SER A 50 -18.85 19.97 -2.93
C SER A 50 -20.28 19.44 -3.14
N GLN A 51 -20.83 19.58 -4.34
CA GLN A 51 -22.15 19.10 -4.72
C GLN A 51 -22.10 17.73 -5.41
N GLY A 52 -20.91 17.26 -5.82
CA GLY A 52 -20.69 15.99 -6.52
C GLY A 52 -20.60 16.12 -8.04
N PHE A 53 -20.54 17.33 -8.59
CA PHE A 53 -20.30 17.54 -10.01
C PHE A 53 -18.82 17.39 -10.35
N ILE A 54 -18.52 16.74 -11.45
CA ILE A 54 -17.15 16.44 -11.88
C ILE A 54 -16.46 17.73 -12.33
N ILE A 55 -15.35 18.07 -11.67
CA ILE A 55 -14.45 19.17 -12.05
C ILE A 55 -13.43 18.69 -13.07
N CYS A 56 -12.83 17.50 -12.81
CA CYS A 56 -11.91 16.88 -13.76
C CYS A 56 -11.92 15.36 -13.60
N MET A 57 -11.53 14.68 -14.68
CA MET A 57 -11.33 13.25 -14.75
C MET A 57 -10.12 13.02 -15.67
N ASN A 58 -9.19 12.14 -15.28
CA ASN A 58 -8.03 11.86 -16.11
C ASN A 58 -8.33 10.86 -17.24
N SER A 59 -7.48 10.89 -18.26
CA SER A 59 -7.59 10.01 -19.44
C SER A 59 -7.59 8.52 -19.08
N PRO A 60 -6.73 7.99 -18.19
CA PRO A 60 -6.77 6.59 -17.77
C PRO A 60 -8.12 6.16 -17.16
N TYR A 61 -8.78 7.04 -16.40
CA TYR A 61 -10.09 6.71 -15.84
C TYR A 61 -11.17 6.68 -16.92
N GLY A 62 -11.14 7.65 -17.85
CA GLY A 62 -12.02 7.65 -19.01
C GLY A 62 -11.86 6.39 -19.85
N GLN A 63 -10.63 5.97 -20.15
CA GLN A 63 -10.32 4.74 -20.88
C GLN A 63 -10.85 3.50 -20.17
N PHE A 64 -10.63 3.39 -18.87
CA PHE A 64 -11.15 2.28 -18.05
C PHE A 64 -12.68 2.20 -18.09
N LEU A 65 -13.36 3.34 -18.02
CA LEU A 65 -14.82 3.42 -18.11
C LEU A 65 -15.34 3.31 -19.56
N GLY A 66 -14.46 3.38 -20.56
CA GLY A 66 -14.86 3.37 -21.98
C GLY A 66 -15.61 4.63 -22.40
N ILE A 67 -15.32 5.77 -21.80
CA ILE A 67 -15.98 7.07 -22.05
C ILE A 67 -14.95 8.16 -22.31
N ASP A 68 -15.38 9.22 -22.99
CA ASP A 68 -14.57 10.44 -23.14
C ASP A 68 -14.58 11.23 -21.82
N HIS A 69 -13.45 11.27 -21.14
CA HIS A 69 -13.30 11.90 -19.82
C HIS A 69 -13.61 13.40 -19.83
N ARG A 70 -13.26 14.11 -20.92
CA ARG A 70 -13.49 15.56 -21.06
C ARG A 70 -14.97 15.92 -21.10
N LYS A 71 -15.79 15.08 -21.73
CA LYS A 71 -17.24 15.26 -21.81
C LYS A 71 -17.99 14.98 -20.51
N GLN A 72 -17.28 14.48 -19.49
CA GLN A 72 -17.90 14.20 -18.19
C GLN A 72 -17.80 15.36 -17.21
N VAL A 73 -16.98 16.36 -17.52
CA VAL A 73 -16.87 17.58 -16.71
C VAL A 73 -18.24 18.28 -16.65
N GLY A 74 -18.63 18.70 -15.44
CA GLY A 74 -19.93 19.33 -15.18
C GLY A 74 -21.09 18.36 -14.99
N ARG A 75 -20.92 17.05 -15.22
CA ARG A 75 -21.94 16.04 -14.92
C ARG A 75 -21.85 15.58 -13.44
N HIS A 76 -22.96 15.13 -12.88
CA HIS A 76 -22.94 14.59 -11.54
C HIS A 76 -22.26 13.20 -11.52
N CYS A 77 -21.42 12.97 -10.52
CA CYS A 77 -20.58 11.75 -10.45
C CYS A 77 -21.37 10.44 -10.47
N THR A 78 -22.60 10.44 -9.92
CA THR A 78 -23.47 9.25 -9.89
C THR A 78 -24.03 8.86 -11.25
N GLU A 79 -24.06 9.79 -12.21
CA GLU A 79 -24.48 9.51 -13.59
C GLU A 79 -23.37 8.87 -14.44
N VAL A 80 -22.12 9.07 -14.00
CA VAL A 80 -20.93 8.67 -14.77
C VAL A 80 -20.27 7.42 -14.21
N VAL A 81 -20.25 7.29 -12.89
CA VAL A 81 -19.58 6.17 -12.21
C VAL A 81 -20.56 5.46 -11.29
N GLU A 82 -20.80 4.18 -11.57
CA GLU A 82 -21.67 3.34 -10.75
C GLU A 82 -21.13 3.16 -9.33
N ASN A 83 -22.04 3.08 -8.38
CA ASN A 83 -21.72 2.86 -6.95
C ASN A 83 -20.76 3.90 -6.36
N THR A 84 -20.61 5.07 -7.00
CA THR A 84 -19.73 6.14 -6.49
C THR A 84 -20.29 6.74 -5.22
N ARG A 85 -19.40 7.11 -4.31
CA ARG A 85 -19.74 7.74 -3.02
C ARG A 85 -19.10 9.13 -2.86
N MET A 86 -18.60 9.72 -3.96
CA MET A 86 -17.95 11.04 -3.94
C MET A 86 -18.85 12.11 -3.29
N HIS A 87 -20.12 12.17 -3.70
CA HIS A 87 -21.13 13.10 -3.15
C HIS A 87 -21.38 12.87 -1.65
N ILE A 88 -21.23 11.64 -1.15
CA ILE A 88 -21.38 11.34 0.29
C ILE A 88 -20.17 11.89 1.05
N VAL A 89 -18.96 11.69 0.53
CA VAL A 89 -17.70 12.22 1.11
C VAL A 89 -17.73 13.76 1.08
N ALA A 90 -18.22 14.36 0.00
CA ALA A 90 -18.41 15.81 -0.09
C ALA A 90 -19.29 16.34 1.07
N ARG A 91 -20.43 15.70 1.31
CA ARG A 91 -21.40 16.09 2.33
C ARG A 91 -20.92 15.81 3.75
N THR A 92 -20.31 14.65 3.99
CA THR A 92 -19.90 14.22 5.34
C THR A 92 -18.54 14.75 5.76
N GLY A 93 -17.70 15.08 4.79
CA GLY A 93 -16.31 15.48 5.02
C GLY A 93 -15.42 14.37 5.62
N LYS A 94 -15.89 13.11 5.62
CA LYS A 94 -15.14 11.97 6.13
C LYS A 94 -14.42 11.27 4.97
N PRO A 95 -13.10 11.10 5.03
CA PRO A 95 -12.36 10.38 3.98
C PRO A 95 -12.73 8.90 3.99
N GLU A 96 -12.73 8.29 2.80
CA GLU A 96 -12.84 6.85 2.58
C GLU A 96 -11.54 6.38 1.92
N ILE A 97 -10.76 5.57 2.63
CA ILE A 97 -9.42 5.12 2.17
C ILE A 97 -9.41 3.60 2.11
N ASN A 98 -8.83 3.05 1.03
CA ASN A 98 -8.73 1.61 0.79
C ASN A 98 -10.09 0.88 0.83
N MET A 99 -11.14 1.55 0.38
CA MET A 99 -12.47 0.95 0.28
C MET A 99 -12.61 0.16 -1.01
N THR A 100 -13.42 -0.87 -0.99
CA THR A 100 -13.76 -1.62 -2.19
C THR A 100 -15.00 -1.00 -2.85
N GLN A 101 -14.94 -0.83 -4.17
CA GLN A 101 -16.07 -0.41 -5.00
C GLN A 101 -16.16 -1.31 -6.22
N SER A 102 -17.34 -1.83 -6.51
CA SER A 102 -17.59 -2.54 -7.76
C SER A 102 -17.83 -1.54 -8.87
N ILE A 103 -17.00 -1.59 -9.90
CA ILE A 103 -17.07 -0.74 -11.10
C ILE A 103 -16.99 -1.65 -12.31
N ARG A 104 -18.00 -1.63 -13.18
CA ARG A 104 -18.11 -2.50 -14.37
C ARG A 104 -17.93 -3.99 -14.05
N GLY A 105 -18.48 -4.42 -12.91
CA GLY A 105 -18.39 -5.82 -12.45
C GLY A 105 -17.01 -6.23 -11.91
N GLN A 106 -16.09 -5.29 -11.69
CA GLN A 106 -14.79 -5.52 -11.09
C GLN A 106 -14.69 -4.81 -9.75
N ASP A 107 -14.19 -5.53 -8.75
CA ASP A 107 -13.94 -4.96 -7.43
C ASP A 107 -12.59 -4.23 -7.43
N MET A 108 -12.67 -2.92 -7.29
CA MET A 108 -11.53 -2.01 -7.33
C MET A 108 -11.28 -1.42 -5.94
N VAL A 109 -10.01 -1.19 -5.62
CA VAL A 109 -9.66 -0.41 -4.43
C VAL A 109 -9.75 1.06 -4.77
N VAL A 110 -10.48 1.79 -3.94
CA VAL A 110 -10.73 3.22 -4.14
C VAL A 110 -10.40 4.01 -2.89
N GLN A 111 -10.04 5.26 -3.09
CA GLN A 111 -9.95 6.23 -2.01
C GLN A 111 -10.64 7.53 -2.41
N ARG A 112 -11.26 8.18 -1.43
CA ARG A 112 -11.96 9.45 -1.58
C ARG A 112 -11.56 10.37 -0.45
N ILE A 113 -10.95 11.50 -0.79
CA ILE A 113 -10.36 12.43 0.16
C ILE A 113 -11.03 13.79 -0.02
N PRO A 114 -11.70 14.33 1.01
CA PRO A 114 -12.28 15.66 0.95
C PRO A 114 -11.15 16.71 0.97
N ILE A 115 -11.18 17.62 0.02
CA ILE A 115 -10.29 18.79 -0.05
C ILE A 115 -10.97 19.91 0.68
N ARG A 116 -10.29 20.48 1.66
CA ARG A 116 -10.84 21.57 2.49
C ARG A 116 -10.13 22.89 2.23
N LYS A 117 -10.90 23.94 2.20
CA LYS A 117 -10.40 25.33 2.22
C LYS A 117 -11.19 26.08 3.31
N ASP A 118 -10.51 26.76 4.20
CA ASP A 118 -11.10 27.50 5.32
C ASP A 118 -12.09 26.66 6.17
N GLY A 119 -11.73 25.38 6.39
CA GLY A 119 -12.52 24.41 7.16
C GLY A 119 -13.71 23.78 6.41
N GLN A 120 -14.09 24.30 5.24
CA GLN A 120 -15.19 23.79 4.43
C GLN A 120 -14.69 22.84 3.33
N VAL A 121 -15.48 21.80 3.03
CA VAL A 121 -15.19 20.90 1.90
C VAL A 121 -15.52 21.65 0.60
N VAL A 122 -14.48 21.92 -0.20
CA VAL A 122 -14.63 22.61 -1.51
C VAL A 122 -14.62 21.63 -2.68
N ALA A 123 -13.97 20.47 -2.50
CA ALA A 123 -13.87 19.44 -3.52
C ALA A 123 -13.64 18.07 -2.88
N VAL A 124 -13.77 17.00 -3.66
CA VAL A 124 -13.39 15.65 -3.27
C VAL A 124 -12.48 15.07 -4.34
N PHE A 125 -11.33 14.60 -3.92
CA PHE A 125 -10.40 13.84 -4.74
C PHE A 125 -10.76 12.35 -4.63
N GLY A 126 -11.00 11.69 -5.75
CA GLY A 126 -11.22 10.26 -5.86
C GLY A 126 -10.16 9.59 -6.70
N GLN A 127 -9.63 8.48 -6.21
CA GLN A 127 -8.68 7.65 -6.95
C GLN A 127 -9.14 6.21 -6.98
N VAL A 128 -9.03 5.58 -8.15
CA VAL A 128 -9.31 4.17 -8.38
C VAL A 128 -8.02 3.47 -8.75
N MET A 129 -7.64 2.48 -7.98
CA MET A 129 -6.46 1.67 -8.28
C MET A 129 -6.84 0.54 -9.23
N PHE A 130 -6.24 0.51 -10.42
CA PHE A 130 -6.49 -0.52 -11.44
C PHE A 130 -5.86 -1.89 -11.12
N LYS A 131 -5.24 -2.04 -9.95
CA LYS A 131 -4.80 -3.35 -9.47
C LYS A 131 -6.00 -4.11 -8.94
N ASN A 132 -6.33 -5.21 -9.58
CA ASN A 132 -7.42 -6.10 -9.19
C ASN A 132 -7.17 -6.63 -7.76
N VAL A 133 -8.16 -6.54 -6.88
CA VAL A 133 -8.11 -7.10 -5.51
C VAL A 133 -7.75 -8.60 -5.55
N LYS A 134 -8.08 -9.31 -6.63
CA LYS A 134 -7.70 -10.70 -6.85
C LYS A 134 -6.19 -10.91 -6.91
N ASP A 135 -5.43 -9.98 -7.44
CA ASP A 135 -3.96 -10.08 -7.52
C ASP A 135 -3.32 -9.89 -6.14
N VAL A 136 -3.86 -9.00 -5.32
CA VAL A 136 -3.45 -8.82 -3.92
C VAL A 136 -3.78 -10.07 -3.10
N SER A 137 -4.95 -10.66 -3.31
CA SER A 137 -5.37 -11.91 -2.65
C SER A 137 -4.51 -13.11 -3.08
N LYS A 138 -4.06 -13.14 -4.33
CA LYS A 138 -3.14 -14.18 -4.83
C LYS A 138 -1.77 -14.06 -4.15
N LEU A 139 -1.19 -12.85 -4.12
CA LEU A 139 0.07 -12.57 -3.43
C LEU A 139 0.00 -12.89 -1.93
N ALA A 140 -1.10 -12.55 -1.26
CA ALA A 140 -1.32 -12.88 0.15
C ALA A 140 -1.37 -14.40 0.39
N ARG A 141 -1.99 -15.18 -0.50
CA ARG A 141 -1.98 -16.65 -0.44
C ARG A 141 -0.59 -17.23 -0.67
N GLU A 142 0.15 -16.73 -1.65
CA GLU A 142 1.53 -17.16 -1.91
C GLU A 142 2.44 -16.89 -0.71
N LEU A 143 2.33 -15.72 -0.09
CA LEU A 143 3.05 -15.39 1.14
C LEU A 143 2.67 -16.34 2.30
N SER A 144 1.40 -16.66 2.46
CA SER A 144 0.92 -17.59 3.49
C SER A 144 1.46 -19.02 3.27
N LEU A 145 1.51 -19.48 2.02
CA LEU A 145 2.08 -20.77 1.67
C LEU A 145 3.59 -20.83 1.95
N LEU A 146 4.33 -19.80 1.55
CA LEU A 146 5.76 -19.70 1.83
C LEU A 146 6.06 -19.66 3.33
N ALA A 147 5.29 -18.90 4.11
CA ALA A 147 5.42 -18.86 5.56
C ALA A 147 5.15 -20.25 6.21
N SER A 148 4.21 -21.01 5.68
CA SER A 148 3.93 -22.36 6.14
C SER A 148 5.07 -23.34 5.82
N GLN A 149 5.68 -23.22 4.64
CA GLN A 149 6.86 -24.02 4.26
C GLN A 149 8.06 -23.73 5.15
N VAL A 150 8.33 -22.46 5.45
CA VAL A 150 9.41 -22.07 6.35
C VAL A 150 9.22 -22.70 7.72
N ARG A 151 8.01 -22.66 8.29
CA ARG A 151 7.71 -23.30 9.60
C ARG A 151 7.93 -24.82 9.57
N LEU A 152 7.56 -25.49 8.47
CA LEU A 152 7.81 -26.92 8.33
C LEU A 152 9.31 -27.24 8.30
N TYR A 153 10.10 -26.47 7.55
CA TYR A 153 11.55 -26.63 7.53
C TYR A 153 12.21 -26.35 8.88
N GLU A 154 11.74 -25.33 9.61
CA GLU A 154 12.21 -25.06 10.96
C GLU A 154 11.93 -26.22 11.91
N GLN A 155 10.73 -26.81 11.85
CA GLN A 155 10.39 -28.02 12.62
C GLN A 155 11.25 -29.22 12.24
N GLU A 156 11.51 -29.42 10.97
CA GLU A 156 12.35 -30.52 10.47
C GLU A 156 13.81 -30.35 10.93
N ILE A 157 14.34 -29.13 10.89
CA ILE A 157 15.67 -28.81 11.43
C ILE A 157 15.71 -29.03 12.94
N MET A 158 14.67 -28.63 13.69
CA MET A 158 14.59 -28.90 15.12
C MET A 158 14.55 -30.39 15.41
N ASN A 159 13.78 -31.17 14.65
CA ASN A 159 13.72 -32.62 14.78
C ASN A 159 15.05 -33.31 14.45
N LEU A 160 15.77 -32.80 13.45
CA LEU A 160 17.12 -33.29 13.10
C LEU A 160 18.18 -32.94 14.15
N ARG A 161 18.00 -31.84 14.85
CA ARG A 161 18.87 -31.39 15.96
C ARG A 161 18.47 -31.96 17.31
N SER A 162 17.22 -32.49 17.45
CA SER A 162 16.82 -33.15 18.66
C SER A 162 17.68 -34.41 18.85
N THR A 163 18.35 -34.52 19.98
CA THR A 163 19.17 -35.67 20.34
C THR A 163 18.33 -36.94 20.28
N ARG A 164 18.83 -37.93 19.53
CA ARG A 164 18.22 -39.29 19.40
C ARG A 164 18.03 -40.00 20.72
N TYR A 165 18.64 -39.49 21.79
CA TYR A 165 18.64 -40.07 23.11
C TYR A 165 18.04 -39.11 24.11
N THR A 166 16.94 -39.50 24.72
CA THR A 166 16.33 -38.78 25.84
C THR A 166 16.73 -39.46 27.14
N LEU A 167 16.59 -38.78 28.28
CA LEU A 167 16.80 -39.42 29.61
C LEU A 167 15.96 -40.66 29.83
N GLU A 168 14.80 -40.75 29.17
CA GLU A 168 13.92 -41.91 29.18
C GLU A 168 14.51 -43.11 28.40
N SER A 169 15.39 -42.87 27.43
CA SER A 169 16.08 -43.94 26.69
C SER A 169 17.21 -44.59 27.48
N ILE A 170 17.58 -44.03 28.63
CA ILE A 170 18.58 -44.61 29.52
C ILE A 170 17.93 -45.73 30.34
N VAL A 171 18.34 -46.97 30.05
CA VAL A 171 17.83 -48.19 30.70
C VAL A 171 18.53 -48.33 32.06
N GLY A 172 17.76 -48.33 33.12
CA GLY A 172 18.21 -48.56 34.49
C GLY A 172 17.20 -48.01 35.50
N GLN A 173 16.89 -48.83 36.52
CA GLN A 173 15.96 -48.51 37.62
C GLN A 173 16.63 -48.65 39.02
N SER A 174 17.95 -48.64 39.06
CA SER A 174 18.66 -48.60 40.36
C SER A 174 18.57 -47.21 40.98
N PRO A 175 18.57 -47.11 42.31
CA PRO A 175 18.56 -45.80 42.97
C PRO A 175 19.68 -44.87 42.52
N ALA A 176 20.86 -45.37 42.21
CA ALA A 176 21.97 -44.62 41.66
C ALA A 176 21.69 -44.04 40.24
N MET A 177 20.94 -44.80 39.42
CA MET A 177 20.57 -44.37 38.08
C MET A 177 19.48 -43.27 38.13
N GLU A 178 18.55 -43.36 39.07
CA GLU A 178 17.51 -42.35 39.27
C GLU A 178 18.15 -41.04 39.72
N GLN A 179 19.10 -41.13 40.68
CA GLN A 179 19.85 -39.95 41.13
C GLN A 179 20.66 -39.29 39.97
N LEU A 180 21.30 -40.10 39.13
CA LEU A 180 22.04 -39.63 37.98
C LEU A 180 21.11 -38.92 36.99
N LYS A 181 19.88 -39.41 36.76
CA LYS A 181 18.90 -38.76 35.90
C LYS A 181 18.42 -37.41 36.43
N GLU A 182 18.23 -37.31 37.77
CA GLU A 182 17.88 -36.06 38.43
C GLU A 182 19.01 -35.03 38.33
N GLU A 183 20.25 -35.46 38.56
CA GLU A 183 21.43 -34.58 38.45
C GLU A 183 21.61 -34.10 37.00
N ALA A 184 21.38 -34.94 35.99
CA ALA A 184 21.43 -34.58 34.60
C ALA A 184 20.35 -33.56 34.22
N LEU A 185 19.12 -33.68 34.72
CA LEU A 185 18.03 -32.72 34.55
C LEU A 185 18.37 -31.37 35.18
N HIS A 186 18.95 -31.38 36.38
CA HIS A 186 19.40 -30.16 37.04
C HIS A 186 20.51 -29.44 36.26
N ALA A 187 21.46 -30.20 35.73
CA ALA A 187 22.57 -29.66 34.94
C ALA A 187 22.08 -29.09 33.59
N ALA A 188 21.08 -29.73 32.95
CA ALA A 188 20.51 -29.27 31.69
C ALA A 188 19.78 -27.90 31.79
N GLY A 189 19.42 -27.49 32.99
CA GLY A 189 18.84 -26.15 33.27
C GLY A 189 19.87 -25.02 33.42
N SER A 190 21.17 -25.30 33.32
CA SER A 190 22.25 -24.32 33.47
C SER A 190 23.19 -24.35 32.24
N ASP A 191 23.80 -23.21 31.92
CA ASP A 191 24.84 -23.09 30.88
C ASP A 191 26.24 -23.55 31.37
N SER A 192 26.32 -24.26 32.47
CA SER A 192 27.60 -24.72 33.07
C SER A 192 28.09 -25.98 32.34
N PRO A 193 29.39 -26.10 32.07
CA PRO A 193 29.96 -27.31 31.48
C PRO A 193 29.83 -28.50 32.44
N VAL A 194 29.40 -29.65 31.95
CA VAL A 194 29.21 -30.89 32.74
C VAL A 194 30.23 -31.92 32.27
N LEU A 195 30.96 -32.52 33.25
CA LEU A 195 31.86 -33.62 33.01
C LEU A 195 31.20 -34.92 33.49
N ILE A 196 31.05 -35.90 32.59
CA ILE A 196 30.56 -37.23 32.96
C ILE A 196 31.75 -38.16 33.02
N THR A 197 31.93 -38.82 34.19
CA THR A 197 32.99 -39.81 34.40
C THR A 197 32.37 -41.15 34.75
N GLY A 198 33.02 -42.25 34.36
CA GLY A 198 32.55 -43.61 34.65
C GLY A 198 33.57 -44.67 34.28
N GLU A 199 33.39 -45.87 34.82
CA GLU A 199 34.18 -47.03 34.42
C GLU A 199 33.71 -47.57 33.06
N ARG A 200 34.61 -48.15 32.30
CA ARG A 200 34.38 -48.66 30.96
C ARG A 200 33.84 -50.07 31.01
#